data_695355eeedc905ef1e921c07647c1a71
#
_entry.id   695355eeedc905ef1e921c07647c1a71
#
_cell.length_a   1.000
_cell.length_b   1.000
_cell.length_c   1.000
_cell.angle_alpha   90.00
_cell.angle_beta   90.00
_cell.angle_gamma   90.00
#
_symmetry.space_group_name_H-M   'P 1'
#
loop_
_entity.id
_entity.type
_entity.pdbx_description
1 polymer ?
#
loop_
_entity_poly.entity_id
_entity_poly.type
_entity_poly.pdbx_seq_one_letter_code
_entity_poly.pdbx_strand_id
1 'polypeptide(L)'
;MNYGFETRCIHGNGTDEKTHSYGSVAVPIYQAATFAHPGIGQSTGYDYTRESNPTRTELEHTMSALEGAVDTVACANGMAAVGLCLELFDRGDHILCTDDLYGGSVRMFESVGGKRGLEFSYVDTADADLVEAGIRENTKALYIETPSNPTMRVTDLRKMKEIADKHNPKIIVDNTFLSPLFQRPIELGADLVIHSGTKFLGGHNDTLAGFLCSADEETAKKIRYIYKTVGSCLAPFDSYLILRGIKTLSVRLRAQQDNAIKIANWLKGHEKVKQVYYVGLKEHLGYGVNASQASGFGSMISFKVDSEATARKLLESVKLIAYAESLGGVESLITYPMLQTHGDLPVEVREKLGITEDFLRLSVGIENADDLIADLEQALA
;
A
#
# COMPACT_ATOMS: atom_id res chain seq x y z
N MET A 1 -22.76 -7.23 14.30
CA MET A 1 -22.08 -8.55 14.44
C MET A 1 -20.61 -8.33 14.11
N ASN A 2 -19.70 -8.95 14.84
CA ASN A 2 -18.25 -8.83 14.55
C ASN A 2 -17.89 -9.97 13.58
N TYR A 3 -17.89 -9.67 12.28
CA TYR A 3 -17.58 -10.65 11.23
C TYR A 3 -16.06 -10.92 11.15
N GLY A 4 -15.68 -12.15 10.78
CA GLY A 4 -14.31 -12.49 10.42
C GLY A 4 -13.86 -11.76 9.15
N PHE A 5 -12.52 -11.70 8.94
CA PHE A 5 -11.92 -10.91 7.85
C PHE A 5 -12.46 -11.31 6.46
N GLU A 6 -12.57 -12.61 6.19
CA GLU A 6 -13.07 -13.14 4.92
C GLU A 6 -14.51 -12.71 4.65
N THR A 7 -15.35 -12.72 5.69
CA THR A 7 -16.75 -12.24 5.58
C THR A 7 -16.78 -10.74 5.30
N ARG A 8 -15.90 -9.96 5.94
CA ARG A 8 -15.77 -8.51 5.68
C ARG A 8 -15.28 -8.21 4.26
N CYS A 9 -14.42 -9.05 3.68
CA CYS A 9 -14.05 -8.94 2.27
C CYS A 9 -15.26 -9.06 1.32
N ILE A 10 -16.29 -9.85 1.70
CA ILE A 10 -17.47 -10.10 0.87
C ILE A 10 -18.57 -9.07 1.12
N HIS A 11 -18.80 -8.70 2.39
CA HIS A 11 -20.00 -7.98 2.85
C HIS A 11 -19.69 -6.67 3.60
N GLY A 12 -18.41 -6.25 3.72
CA GLY A 12 -18.08 -5.14 4.60
C GLY A 12 -18.51 -5.41 6.05
N ASN A 13 -19.16 -4.45 6.69
CA ASN A 13 -19.82 -4.61 7.99
C ASN A 13 -21.32 -4.95 7.87
N GLY A 14 -21.80 -5.28 6.68
CA GLY A 14 -23.17 -5.56 6.31
C GLY A 14 -23.58 -4.81 5.06
N THR A 15 -24.59 -5.29 4.35
CA THR A 15 -25.12 -4.64 3.15
C THR A 15 -25.93 -3.39 3.53
N ASP A 16 -25.61 -2.26 2.90
CA ASP A 16 -26.50 -1.09 2.91
C ASP A 16 -27.61 -1.33 1.87
N GLU A 17 -28.86 -1.44 2.33
CA GLU A 17 -30.03 -1.63 1.46
C GLU A 17 -30.16 -0.53 0.38
N LYS A 18 -29.63 0.66 0.64
CA LYS A 18 -29.65 1.78 -0.32
C LYS A 18 -28.71 1.58 -1.51
N THR A 19 -27.61 0.83 -1.32
CA THR A 19 -26.65 0.55 -2.39
C THR A 19 -27.01 -0.67 -3.22
N HIS A 20 -27.85 -1.58 -2.71
CA HIS A 20 -28.32 -2.82 -3.34
C HIS A 20 -29.75 -2.71 -3.87
N SER A 21 -29.94 -1.89 -4.91
CA SER A 21 -31.26 -1.77 -5.54
C SER A 21 -31.78 -3.11 -6.08
N TYR A 22 -33.04 -3.37 -5.89
CA TYR A 22 -33.74 -4.59 -6.38
C TYR A 22 -33.21 -5.92 -5.81
N GLY A 23 -32.50 -5.89 -4.66
CA GLY A 23 -31.96 -7.10 -4.04
C GLY A 23 -30.80 -7.74 -4.80
N SER A 24 -30.04 -6.95 -5.56
CA SER A 24 -28.84 -7.45 -6.27
C SER A 24 -27.79 -7.96 -5.28
N VAL A 25 -27.23 -9.16 -5.52
CA VAL A 25 -26.14 -9.73 -4.70
C VAL A 25 -24.82 -9.01 -4.93
N ALA A 26 -24.57 -8.59 -6.18
CA ALA A 26 -23.43 -7.74 -6.50
C ALA A 26 -23.81 -6.25 -6.42
N VAL A 27 -22.90 -5.40 -5.97
CA VAL A 27 -23.11 -3.95 -5.94
C VAL A 27 -23.30 -3.43 -7.37
N PRO A 28 -24.40 -2.70 -7.66
CA PRO A 28 -24.59 -2.09 -8.99
C PRO A 28 -23.56 -0.98 -9.26
N ILE A 29 -23.23 -0.79 -10.54
CA ILE A 29 -22.38 0.34 -10.97
C ILE A 29 -23.29 1.54 -11.23
N TYR A 30 -23.21 2.55 -10.37
CA TYR A 30 -23.89 3.83 -10.55
C TYR A 30 -23.03 4.80 -11.36
N GLN A 31 -23.03 4.62 -12.68
CA GLN A 31 -22.27 5.46 -13.63
C GLN A 31 -23.06 6.76 -13.91
N ALA A 32 -23.20 7.59 -12.86
CA ALA A 32 -23.92 8.87 -12.90
C ALA A 32 -23.06 9.99 -12.31
N ALA A 33 -23.07 11.16 -12.90
CA ALA A 33 -22.38 12.34 -12.35
C ALA A 33 -23.23 13.06 -11.30
N THR A 34 -24.55 13.07 -11.45
CA THR A 34 -25.49 13.83 -10.62
C THR A 34 -26.74 13.02 -10.32
N PHE A 35 -27.41 13.36 -9.20
CA PHE A 35 -28.62 12.69 -8.74
C PHE A 35 -29.74 13.72 -8.55
N ALA A 36 -30.96 13.32 -8.91
CA ALA A 36 -32.13 14.18 -8.77
C ALA A 36 -32.61 14.25 -7.31
N HIS A 37 -32.96 15.44 -6.86
CA HIS A 37 -33.55 15.67 -5.55
C HIS A 37 -35.09 15.49 -5.62
N PRO A 38 -35.71 14.82 -4.65
CA PRO A 38 -37.17 14.71 -4.58
C PRO A 38 -37.88 16.05 -4.37
N GLY A 39 -37.21 17.03 -3.78
CA GLY A 39 -37.73 18.38 -3.53
C GLY A 39 -36.69 19.31 -2.91
N ILE A 40 -37.05 20.56 -2.70
CA ILE A 40 -36.17 21.57 -2.08
C ILE A 40 -35.82 21.12 -0.64
N GLY A 41 -34.51 21.05 -0.35
CA GLY A 41 -33.99 20.63 0.94
C GLY A 41 -34.10 19.11 1.19
N GLN A 42 -34.45 18.33 0.16
CA GLN A 42 -34.51 16.88 0.24
C GLN A 42 -33.42 16.26 -0.63
N SER A 43 -32.76 15.19 -0.11
CA SER A 43 -31.77 14.41 -0.83
C SER A 43 -32.04 12.93 -0.64
N THR A 44 -31.67 12.12 -1.64
CA THR A 44 -31.66 10.66 -1.52
C THR A 44 -30.45 10.14 -0.75
N GLY A 45 -29.53 11.04 -0.35
CA GLY A 45 -28.23 10.74 0.26
C GLY A 45 -27.06 10.88 -0.71
N TYR A 46 -27.36 11.08 -1.99
CA TYR A 46 -26.38 11.31 -3.04
C TYR A 46 -26.82 12.50 -3.89
N ASP A 47 -25.91 13.43 -4.13
CA ASP A 47 -26.15 14.66 -4.87
C ASP A 47 -25.26 14.74 -6.12
N TYR A 48 -23.96 14.49 -5.93
CA TYR A 48 -22.96 14.61 -6.99
C TYR A 48 -21.80 13.63 -6.78
N THR A 49 -21.40 12.90 -7.84
CA THR A 49 -20.44 11.78 -7.75
C THR A 49 -19.05 12.21 -7.27
N ARG A 50 -18.60 13.45 -7.50
CA ARG A 50 -17.34 13.94 -6.92
C ARG A 50 -17.36 13.89 -5.37
N GLU A 51 -18.51 14.11 -4.76
CA GLU A 51 -18.67 14.07 -3.30
C GLU A 51 -18.91 12.65 -2.80
N SER A 52 -19.94 11.99 -3.33
CA SER A 52 -20.30 10.62 -2.99
C SER A 52 -20.97 9.90 -4.16
N ASN A 53 -20.81 8.59 -4.25
CA ASN A 53 -21.44 7.75 -5.27
C ASN A 53 -21.76 6.40 -4.64
N PRO A 54 -22.94 5.78 -4.88
CA PRO A 54 -23.31 4.54 -4.21
C PRO A 54 -22.30 3.41 -4.35
N THR A 55 -21.73 3.19 -5.53
CA THR A 55 -20.71 2.15 -5.77
C THR A 55 -19.43 2.43 -5.00
N ARG A 56 -18.95 3.69 -5.00
CA ARG A 56 -17.74 4.09 -4.27
C ARG A 56 -17.97 4.07 -2.76
N THR A 57 -19.12 4.48 -2.27
CA THR A 57 -19.48 4.42 -0.85
C THR A 57 -19.39 3.01 -0.31
N GLU A 58 -19.87 2.01 -1.06
CA GLU A 58 -19.76 0.61 -0.64
C GLU A 58 -18.28 0.16 -0.57
N LEU A 59 -17.45 0.59 -1.51
CA LEU A 59 -16.01 0.33 -1.47
C LEU A 59 -15.35 0.99 -0.25
N GLU A 60 -15.68 2.25 0.03
CA GLU A 60 -15.16 3.00 1.17
C GLU A 60 -15.56 2.35 2.52
N HIS A 61 -16.81 1.90 2.64
CA HIS A 61 -17.30 1.16 3.81
C HIS A 61 -16.61 -0.20 3.96
N THR A 62 -16.40 -0.91 2.86
CA THR A 62 -15.70 -2.19 2.87
C THR A 62 -14.24 -1.99 3.34
N MET A 63 -13.54 -0.99 2.83
CA MET A 63 -12.17 -0.69 3.24
C MET A 63 -12.09 -0.26 4.70
N SER A 64 -13.03 0.58 5.18
CA SER A 64 -13.11 0.94 6.60
C SER A 64 -13.29 -0.31 7.48
N ALA A 65 -14.15 -1.24 7.07
CA ALA A 65 -14.38 -2.48 7.80
C ALA A 65 -13.14 -3.39 7.85
N LEU A 66 -12.36 -3.43 6.77
CA LEU A 66 -11.15 -4.26 6.68
C LEU A 66 -10.01 -3.67 7.49
N GLU A 67 -9.76 -2.35 7.40
CA GLU A 67 -8.68 -1.67 8.11
C GLU A 67 -9.00 -1.38 9.58
N GLY A 68 -10.26 -1.41 9.97
CA GLY A 68 -10.71 -0.98 11.30
C GLY A 68 -10.80 0.54 11.42
N ALA A 69 -10.98 1.24 10.30
CA ALA A 69 -11.07 2.69 10.24
C ALA A 69 -12.48 3.19 10.60
N VAL A 70 -12.54 4.42 11.13
CA VAL A 70 -13.81 5.14 11.32
C VAL A 70 -14.40 5.55 9.98
N ASP A 71 -13.54 6.00 9.06
CA ASP A 71 -13.93 6.39 7.71
C ASP A 71 -12.77 6.20 6.73
N THR A 72 -13.11 5.98 5.46
CA THR A 72 -12.14 5.83 4.35
C THR A 72 -12.63 6.59 3.13
N VAL A 73 -11.74 7.27 2.44
CA VAL A 73 -12.00 7.84 1.11
C VAL A 73 -11.26 7.08 0.03
N ALA A 74 -11.93 6.83 -1.09
CA ALA A 74 -11.35 6.14 -2.25
C ALA A 74 -10.93 7.18 -3.32
N CYS A 75 -9.62 7.26 -3.55
CA CYS A 75 -8.98 8.18 -4.49
C CYS A 75 -8.66 7.50 -5.83
N ALA A 76 -8.49 8.31 -6.88
CA ALA A 76 -8.20 7.85 -8.24
C ALA A 76 -6.94 6.95 -8.35
N ASN A 77 -5.99 7.07 -7.44
CA ASN A 77 -4.80 6.22 -7.33
C ASN A 77 -4.09 6.45 -5.98
N GLY A 78 -3.07 5.63 -5.67
CA GLY A 78 -2.31 5.74 -4.42
C GLY A 78 -1.68 7.11 -4.22
N MET A 79 -1.09 7.71 -5.26
CA MET A 79 -0.47 9.04 -5.17
C MET A 79 -1.50 10.15 -4.90
N ALA A 80 -2.74 10.01 -5.36
CA ALA A 80 -3.83 10.92 -5.02
C ALA A 80 -4.21 10.81 -3.53
N ALA A 81 -4.13 9.60 -2.93
CA ALA A 81 -4.32 9.43 -1.50
C ALA A 81 -3.18 10.03 -0.68
N VAL A 82 -1.92 9.84 -1.12
CA VAL A 82 -0.74 10.50 -0.51
C VAL A 82 -0.87 12.02 -0.57
N GLY A 83 -1.19 12.58 -1.76
CA GLY A 83 -1.38 14.03 -1.92
C GLY A 83 -2.51 14.57 -1.04
N LEU A 84 -3.64 13.86 -0.95
CA LEU A 84 -4.75 14.23 -0.07
C LEU A 84 -4.34 14.22 1.42
N CYS A 85 -3.52 13.26 1.83
CA CYS A 85 -2.99 13.19 3.19
C CYS A 85 -2.12 14.42 3.51
N LEU A 86 -1.30 14.88 2.57
CA LEU A 86 -0.47 16.09 2.76
C LEU A 86 -1.30 17.37 2.94
N GLU A 87 -2.54 17.41 2.42
CA GLU A 87 -3.44 18.56 2.61
C GLU A 87 -3.91 18.76 4.07
N LEU A 88 -3.62 17.80 4.97
CA LEU A 88 -3.91 17.91 6.40
C LEU A 88 -2.89 18.76 7.17
N PHE A 89 -1.76 19.09 6.53
CA PHE A 89 -0.63 19.78 7.16
C PHE A 89 -0.45 21.18 6.61
N ASP A 90 -0.01 22.08 7.48
CA ASP A 90 0.19 23.48 7.18
C ASP A 90 1.66 23.80 6.81
N ARG A 91 1.87 24.97 6.23
CA ARG A 91 3.20 25.47 5.93
C ARG A 91 4.07 25.55 7.21
N GLY A 92 5.27 24.99 7.14
CA GLY A 92 6.20 24.91 8.26
C GLY A 92 6.05 23.65 9.10
N ASP A 93 5.04 22.80 8.84
CA ASP A 93 4.94 21.49 9.49
C ASP A 93 6.04 20.56 8.97
N HIS A 94 6.67 19.82 9.88
CA HIS A 94 7.66 18.82 9.57
C HIS A 94 7.06 17.41 9.61
N ILE A 95 7.40 16.60 8.61
CA ILE A 95 7.04 15.19 8.49
C ILE A 95 8.33 14.37 8.48
N LEU A 96 8.49 13.49 9.46
CA LEU A 96 9.60 12.55 9.54
C LEU A 96 9.22 11.26 8.83
N CYS A 97 9.99 10.88 7.82
CA CYS A 97 9.65 9.81 6.89
C CYS A 97 10.62 8.63 6.99
N THR A 98 10.15 7.42 6.69
CA THR A 98 11.02 6.30 6.34
C THR A 98 11.93 6.70 5.16
N ASP A 99 13.21 6.37 5.20
CA ASP A 99 14.17 6.71 4.14
C ASP A 99 14.06 5.77 2.92
N ASP A 100 13.50 4.58 3.08
CA ASP A 100 13.24 3.57 2.05
C ASP A 100 11.75 3.54 1.70
N LEU A 101 11.28 4.60 1.05
CA LEU A 101 9.90 4.79 0.60
C LEU A 101 9.75 4.53 -0.90
N TYR A 102 8.53 4.24 -1.32
CA TYR A 102 8.18 4.31 -2.73
C TYR A 102 8.64 5.64 -3.35
N GLY A 103 9.41 5.57 -4.45
CA GLY A 103 10.00 6.76 -5.09
C GLY A 103 8.98 7.84 -5.49
N GLY A 104 7.73 7.43 -5.81
CA GLY A 104 6.64 8.37 -6.06
C GLY A 104 6.26 9.21 -4.84
N SER A 105 6.31 8.64 -3.63
CA SER A 105 6.03 9.37 -2.38
C SER A 105 7.13 10.40 -2.11
N VAL A 106 8.40 10.03 -2.25
CA VAL A 106 9.54 10.96 -2.14
C VAL A 106 9.41 12.10 -3.14
N ARG A 107 9.12 11.79 -4.41
CA ARG A 107 8.91 12.82 -5.44
C ARG A 107 7.74 13.76 -5.11
N MET A 108 6.64 13.24 -4.56
CA MET A 108 5.50 14.05 -4.10
C MET A 108 5.92 14.98 -2.96
N PHE A 109 6.67 14.47 -1.98
CA PHE A 109 7.12 15.24 -0.82
C PHE A 109 8.03 16.39 -1.25
N GLU A 110 9.07 16.10 -2.02
CA GLU A 110 10.06 17.09 -2.43
C GLU A 110 9.49 18.12 -3.44
N SER A 111 8.73 17.65 -4.44
CA SER A 111 8.34 18.52 -5.56
C SER A 111 6.99 19.23 -5.33
N VAL A 112 6.08 18.66 -4.55
CA VAL A 112 4.76 19.24 -4.28
C VAL A 112 4.65 19.72 -2.84
N GLY A 113 4.93 18.88 -1.85
CA GLY A 113 4.89 19.22 -0.44
C GLY A 113 5.87 20.34 -0.10
N GLY A 114 7.12 20.24 -0.52
CA GLY A 114 8.15 21.25 -0.29
C GLY A 114 7.81 22.63 -0.89
N LYS A 115 7.18 22.66 -2.10
CA LYS A 115 6.70 23.94 -2.69
C LYS A 115 5.60 24.60 -1.86
N ARG A 116 4.84 23.82 -1.11
CA ARG A 116 3.80 24.33 -0.18
C ARG A 116 4.41 24.78 1.16
N GLY A 117 5.71 24.50 1.37
CA GLY A 117 6.45 24.86 2.56
C GLY A 117 6.36 23.82 3.67
N LEU A 118 6.00 22.56 3.36
CA LEU A 118 6.17 21.43 4.26
C LEU A 118 7.66 21.07 4.32
N GLU A 119 8.11 20.59 5.48
CA GLU A 119 9.48 20.13 5.71
C GLU A 119 9.49 18.61 5.82
N PHE A 120 10.48 17.98 5.23
CA PHE A 120 10.64 16.52 5.27
C PHE A 120 12.04 16.14 5.73
N SER A 121 12.11 15.07 6.53
CA SER A 121 13.37 14.39 6.88
C SER A 121 13.18 12.89 6.75
N TYR A 122 14.28 12.19 6.42
CA TYR A 122 14.26 10.77 6.13
C TYR A 122 15.22 10.04 7.05
N VAL A 123 14.72 9.00 7.73
CA VAL A 123 15.50 8.17 8.66
C VAL A 123 15.15 6.69 8.45
N ASP A 124 16.07 5.80 8.87
CA ASP A 124 15.71 4.38 8.98
C ASP A 124 14.73 4.18 10.13
N THR A 125 13.45 3.99 9.82
CA THR A 125 12.39 3.81 10.82
C THR A 125 12.38 2.42 11.46
N ALA A 126 13.21 1.47 10.99
CA ALA A 126 13.45 0.22 11.68
C ALA A 126 14.27 0.45 12.98
N ASP A 127 14.97 1.57 13.08
CA ASP A 127 15.70 2.03 14.27
C ASP A 127 14.91 3.13 15.00
N ALA A 128 14.28 2.78 16.12
CA ALA A 128 13.45 3.69 16.90
C ALA A 128 14.25 4.87 17.51
N ASP A 129 15.54 4.68 17.80
CA ASP A 129 16.40 5.73 18.37
C ASP A 129 16.67 6.80 17.31
N LEU A 130 16.85 6.42 16.04
CA LEU A 130 16.98 7.37 14.93
C LEU A 130 15.68 8.14 14.70
N VAL A 131 14.52 7.50 14.85
CA VAL A 131 13.22 8.18 14.76
C VAL A 131 13.08 9.20 15.89
N GLU A 132 13.31 8.80 17.14
CA GLU A 132 13.19 9.71 18.30
C GLU A 132 14.16 10.90 18.18
N ALA A 133 15.39 10.67 17.74
CA ALA A 133 16.38 11.72 17.47
C ALA A 133 16.00 12.66 16.30
N GLY A 134 15.21 12.17 15.35
CA GLY A 134 14.75 12.95 14.19
C GLY A 134 13.55 13.86 14.48
N ILE A 135 12.89 13.73 15.64
CA ILE A 135 11.74 14.54 16.03
C ILE A 135 12.19 15.99 16.29
N ARG A 136 11.44 16.95 15.76
CA ARG A 136 11.60 18.40 15.94
C ARG A 136 10.36 18.99 16.61
N GLU A 137 10.46 20.21 17.10
CA GLU A 137 9.32 20.95 17.69
C GLU A 137 8.14 21.09 16.71
N ASN A 138 8.44 21.27 15.42
CA ASN A 138 7.44 21.37 14.36
C ASN A 138 7.10 20.02 13.70
N THR A 139 7.53 18.87 14.23
CA THR A 139 7.15 17.55 13.70
C THR A 139 5.67 17.28 13.99
N LYS A 140 4.89 17.10 12.93
CA LYS A 140 3.44 16.83 13.00
C LYS A 140 3.07 15.42 12.56
N ALA A 141 3.94 14.73 11.83
CA ALA A 141 3.69 13.35 11.44
C ALA A 141 4.96 12.51 11.35
N LEU A 142 4.79 11.21 11.58
CA LEU A 142 5.67 10.12 11.16
C LEU A 142 5.03 9.46 9.94
N TYR A 143 5.70 9.47 8.79
CA TYR A 143 5.23 8.77 7.58
C TYR A 143 6.05 7.49 7.38
N ILE A 144 5.39 6.35 7.54
CA ILE A 144 6.01 5.03 7.64
C ILE A 144 5.52 4.15 6.49
N GLU A 145 6.43 3.48 5.80
CA GLU A 145 6.12 2.37 4.90
C GLU A 145 6.74 1.09 5.48
N THR A 146 5.92 0.09 5.80
CA THR A 146 6.40 -1.14 6.43
C THR A 146 5.59 -2.37 6.01
N PRO A 147 6.26 -3.42 5.45
CA PRO A 147 7.67 -3.45 5.04
C PRO A 147 7.98 -2.38 3.98
N SER A 148 9.20 -1.86 3.98
CA SER A 148 9.63 -0.79 3.08
C SER A 148 9.83 -1.28 1.63
N ASN A 149 9.85 -0.36 0.68
CA ASN A 149 10.00 -0.64 -0.75
C ASN A 149 11.23 0.08 -1.32
N PRO A 150 12.25 -0.66 -1.81
CA PRO A 150 12.21 -2.08 -2.12
C PRO A 150 12.99 -2.99 -1.15
N THR A 151 13.62 -2.48 -0.09
CA THR A 151 14.58 -3.27 0.71
C THR A 151 13.94 -4.13 1.80
N MET A 152 12.61 -4.08 1.95
CA MET A 152 11.83 -4.93 2.86
C MET A 152 12.17 -4.72 4.34
N ARG A 153 12.67 -3.54 4.76
CA ARG A 153 12.89 -3.23 6.17
C ARG A 153 11.56 -3.11 6.91
N VAL A 154 11.55 -3.51 8.17
CA VAL A 154 10.32 -3.55 9.00
C VAL A 154 10.44 -2.57 10.15
N THR A 155 9.47 -1.66 10.23
CA THR A 155 9.31 -0.72 11.34
C THR A 155 8.40 -1.33 12.42
N ASP A 156 8.78 -1.24 13.67
CA ASP A 156 7.94 -1.60 14.82
C ASP A 156 6.93 -0.49 15.11
N LEU A 157 5.67 -0.73 14.70
CA LEU A 157 4.60 0.26 14.84
C LEU A 157 4.23 0.55 16.30
N ARG A 158 4.42 -0.40 17.23
CA ARG A 158 4.20 -0.15 18.67
C ARG A 158 5.23 0.79 19.23
N LYS A 159 6.50 0.66 18.83
CA LYS A 159 7.55 1.62 19.21
C LYS A 159 7.28 3.01 18.63
N MET A 160 6.78 3.08 17.40
CA MET A 160 6.36 4.37 16.80
C MET A 160 5.23 5.00 17.60
N LYS A 161 4.29 4.20 18.11
CA LYS A 161 3.22 4.68 19.00
C LYS A 161 3.78 5.21 20.33
N GLU A 162 4.74 4.53 20.93
CA GLU A 162 5.41 5.01 22.15
C GLU A 162 6.12 6.37 21.94
N ILE A 163 6.75 6.57 20.78
CA ILE A 163 7.37 7.86 20.39
C ILE A 163 6.29 8.92 20.17
N ALA A 164 5.23 8.57 19.45
CA ALA A 164 4.12 9.50 19.21
C ALA A 164 3.43 9.93 20.50
N ASP A 165 3.30 9.05 21.49
CA ASP A 165 2.71 9.39 22.79
C ASP A 165 3.55 10.42 23.58
N LYS A 166 4.87 10.49 23.35
CA LYS A 166 5.76 11.46 23.98
C LYS A 166 5.76 12.83 23.27
N HIS A 167 5.67 12.82 21.93
CA HIS A 167 5.94 13.99 21.09
C HIS A 167 4.73 14.49 20.31
N ASN A 168 3.64 13.70 20.28
CA ASN A 168 2.34 13.99 19.65
C ASN A 168 2.33 14.20 18.11
N PRO A 169 3.23 13.61 17.30
CA PRO A 169 3.02 13.55 15.87
C PRO A 169 1.93 12.53 15.52
N LYS A 170 1.21 12.74 14.42
CA LYS A 170 0.34 11.71 13.83
C LYS A 170 1.17 10.58 13.23
N ILE A 171 0.69 9.34 13.35
CA ILE A 171 1.29 8.18 12.69
C ILE A 171 0.52 7.90 11.40
N ILE A 172 1.21 7.99 10.27
CA ILE A 172 0.69 7.68 8.93
C ILE A 172 1.43 6.45 8.43
N VAL A 173 0.69 5.40 8.07
CA VAL A 173 1.29 4.15 7.58
C VAL A 173 0.82 3.85 6.16
N ASP A 174 1.75 3.73 5.22
CA ASP A 174 1.49 3.09 3.94
C ASP A 174 1.55 1.57 4.13
N ASN A 175 0.39 0.94 4.09
CA ASN A 175 0.21 -0.50 4.33
C ASN A 175 -0.03 -1.28 3.04
N THR A 176 0.44 -0.75 1.92
CA THR A 176 0.19 -1.34 0.59
C THR A 176 0.71 -2.77 0.47
N PHE A 177 1.90 -3.09 1.03
CA PHE A 177 2.55 -4.40 0.85
C PHE A 177 1.88 -5.54 1.62
N LEU A 178 1.37 -5.27 2.82
CA LEU A 178 0.73 -6.32 3.64
C LEU A 178 -0.79 -6.34 3.51
N SER A 179 -1.38 -5.23 3.08
CA SER A 179 -2.84 -5.05 3.06
C SER A 179 -3.50 -5.26 4.43
N PRO A 180 -4.80 -4.94 4.60
CA PRO A 180 -5.49 -5.19 5.87
C PRO A 180 -5.59 -6.68 6.25
N LEU A 181 -5.31 -7.59 5.31
CA LEU A 181 -5.29 -9.03 5.61
C LEU A 181 -4.20 -9.41 6.59
N PHE A 182 -2.98 -8.92 6.34
CA PHE A 182 -1.82 -9.32 7.14
C PHE A 182 -1.46 -8.31 8.22
N GLN A 183 -1.69 -7.02 8.01
CA GLN A 183 -1.38 -5.96 8.97
C GLN A 183 -2.48 -4.92 9.01
N ARG A 184 -2.89 -4.50 10.21
CA ARG A 184 -3.88 -3.44 10.43
C ARG A 184 -3.26 -2.36 11.33
N PRO A 185 -2.60 -1.36 10.75
CA PRO A 185 -1.87 -0.34 11.49
C PRO A 185 -2.71 0.48 12.47
N ILE A 186 -4.00 0.70 12.18
CA ILE A 186 -4.91 1.39 13.11
C ILE A 186 -4.99 0.66 14.46
N GLU A 187 -5.04 -0.67 14.45
CA GLU A 187 -5.06 -1.48 15.68
C GLU A 187 -3.71 -1.41 16.43
N LEU A 188 -2.66 -0.93 15.78
CA LEU A 188 -1.32 -0.74 16.33
C LEU A 188 -1.01 0.71 16.69
N GLY A 189 -2.00 1.61 16.56
CA GLY A 189 -1.91 3.01 16.97
C GLY A 189 -1.66 4.01 15.83
N ALA A 190 -1.78 3.62 14.56
CA ALA A 190 -1.74 4.56 13.45
C ALA A 190 -3.00 5.44 13.43
N ASP A 191 -2.81 6.74 13.15
CA ASP A 191 -3.91 7.70 12.96
C ASP A 191 -4.49 7.62 11.55
N LEU A 192 -3.62 7.40 10.57
CA LEU A 192 -3.95 7.33 9.16
C LEU A 192 -3.29 6.13 8.50
N VAL A 193 -4.01 5.47 7.60
CA VAL A 193 -3.46 4.40 6.78
C VAL A 193 -3.71 4.69 5.31
N ILE A 194 -2.66 4.55 4.52
CA ILE A 194 -2.69 4.70 3.06
C ILE A 194 -2.56 3.33 2.40
N HIS A 195 -3.30 3.13 1.32
CA HIS A 195 -3.13 2.00 0.43
C HIS A 195 -3.12 2.44 -1.03
N SER A 196 -2.23 1.90 -1.82
CA SER A 196 -2.43 1.82 -3.25
C SER A 196 -3.37 0.63 -3.56
N GLY A 197 -4.64 0.95 -3.82
CA GLY A 197 -5.63 -0.07 -4.20
C GLY A 197 -5.33 -0.75 -5.53
N THR A 198 -4.51 -0.12 -6.37
CA THR A 198 -3.94 -0.63 -7.62
C THR A 198 -3.25 -1.99 -7.45
N LYS A 199 -2.74 -2.27 -6.23
CA LYS A 199 -1.88 -3.42 -5.91
C LYS A 199 -2.73 -4.60 -5.45
N PHE A 200 -2.42 -5.16 -4.30
CA PHE A 200 -3.07 -6.35 -3.74
C PHE A 200 -4.59 -6.25 -3.61
N LEU A 201 -5.13 -5.07 -3.31
CA LEU A 201 -6.58 -4.89 -3.14
C LEU A 201 -7.34 -5.12 -4.45
N GLY A 202 -6.91 -4.51 -5.54
CA GLY A 202 -7.43 -4.80 -6.89
C GLY A 202 -6.99 -6.18 -7.37
N GLY A 203 -5.69 -6.43 -7.35
CA GLY A 203 -5.06 -7.72 -7.56
C GLY A 203 -5.11 -8.29 -8.97
N HIS A 204 -5.51 -7.50 -9.98
CA HIS A 204 -5.69 -7.99 -11.36
C HIS A 204 -5.01 -7.12 -12.42
N ASN A 205 -4.17 -6.17 -12.01
CA ASN A 205 -3.40 -5.28 -12.90
C ASN A 205 -4.24 -4.50 -13.93
N ASP A 206 -5.53 -4.27 -13.65
CA ASP A 206 -6.54 -3.77 -14.59
C ASP A 206 -7.16 -2.42 -14.20
N THR A 207 -6.84 -1.89 -12.99
CA THR A 207 -7.38 -0.62 -12.50
C THR A 207 -6.44 0.07 -11.52
N LEU A 208 -6.62 1.37 -11.35
CA LEU A 208 -5.93 2.19 -10.36
C LEU A 208 -6.88 2.57 -9.23
N ALA A 209 -6.39 2.59 -8.00
CA ALA A 209 -7.10 3.15 -6.87
C ALA A 209 -6.13 3.55 -5.75
N GLY A 210 -6.57 4.42 -4.84
CA GLY A 210 -5.89 4.76 -3.60
C GLY A 210 -6.89 4.88 -2.46
N PHE A 211 -6.43 4.64 -1.24
CA PHE A 211 -7.27 4.79 -0.05
C PHE A 211 -6.54 5.61 1.01
N LEU A 212 -7.29 6.48 1.67
CA LEU A 212 -6.87 7.14 2.90
C LEU A 212 -7.90 6.82 3.98
N CYS A 213 -7.48 6.00 4.96
CA CYS A 213 -8.27 5.51 6.06
C CYS A 213 -7.95 6.33 7.32
N SER A 214 -8.95 6.74 8.09
CA SER A 214 -8.79 7.52 9.32
C SER A 214 -9.24 6.72 10.55
N ALA A 215 -8.46 6.83 11.63
CA ALA A 215 -8.78 6.23 12.92
C ALA A 215 -9.75 7.06 13.78
N ASP A 216 -9.93 8.36 13.48
CA ASP A 216 -10.77 9.26 14.27
C ASP A 216 -11.72 10.11 13.42
N GLU A 217 -12.88 10.46 14.01
CA GLU A 217 -13.94 11.21 13.31
C GLU A 217 -13.57 12.64 12.95
N GLU A 218 -12.74 13.32 13.75
CA GLU A 218 -12.38 14.72 13.49
C GLU A 218 -11.50 14.81 12.23
N THR A 219 -10.49 13.97 12.16
CA THR A 219 -9.62 13.86 10.99
C THR A 219 -10.41 13.37 9.77
N ALA A 220 -11.31 12.41 9.94
CA ALA A 220 -12.18 11.92 8.87
C ALA A 220 -13.04 13.04 8.25
N LYS A 221 -13.65 13.89 9.07
CA LYS A 221 -14.44 15.05 8.60
C LYS A 221 -13.57 16.05 7.81
N LYS A 222 -12.34 16.32 8.27
CA LYS A 222 -11.38 17.17 7.54
C LYS A 222 -11.02 16.54 6.19
N ILE A 223 -10.71 15.25 6.17
CA ILE A 223 -10.39 14.51 4.94
C ILE A 223 -11.57 14.59 3.96
N ARG A 224 -12.80 14.31 4.37
CA ARG A 224 -13.99 14.38 3.51
C ARG A 224 -14.19 15.77 2.93
N TYR A 225 -13.97 16.84 3.72
CA TYR A 225 -14.06 18.21 3.25
C TYR A 225 -13.00 18.54 2.18
N ILE A 226 -11.74 18.16 2.42
CA ILE A 226 -10.64 18.37 1.47
C ILE A 226 -10.86 17.52 0.22
N TYR A 227 -11.22 16.25 0.39
CA TYR A 227 -11.48 15.29 -0.68
C TYR A 227 -12.48 15.80 -1.72
N LYS A 228 -13.65 16.27 -1.27
CA LYS A 228 -14.65 16.83 -2.19
C LYS A 228 -14.20 18.13 -2.87
N THR A 229 -13.31 18.89 -2.19
CA THR A 229 -12.79 20.16 -2.69
C THR A 229 -11.72 19.93 -3.76
N VAL A 230 -10.74 19.05 -3.49
CA VAL A 230 -9.66 18.69 -4.42
C VAL A 230 -10.19 17.85 -5.59
N GLY A 231 -11.16 16.95 -5.31
CA GLY A 231 -11.82 16.16 -6.33
C GLY A 231 -11.05 14.93 -6.79
N SER A 232 -10.16 14.38 -5.96
CA SER A 232 -9.34 13.18 -6.27
C SER A 232 -10.10 11.85 -6.22
N CYS A 233 -11.42 11.88 -6.42
CA CYS A 233 -12.31 10.73 -6.23
C CYS A 233 -12.12 9.61 -7.26
N LEU A 234 -12.28 8.36 -6.79
CA LEU A 234 -12.29 7.18 -7.66
C LEU A 234 -13.59 7.10 -8.47
N ALA A 235 -13.48 6.70 -9.74
CA ALA A 235 -14.63 6.51 -10.61
C ALA A 235 -15.48 5.30 -10.20
N PRO A 236 -16.80 5.28 -10.52
CA PRO A 236 -17.68 4.16 -10.13
C PRO A 236 -17.26 2.82 -10.71
N PHE A 237 -16.80 2.78 -11.96
CA PHE A 237 -16.36 1.54 -12.60
C PHE A 237 -15.11 0.97 -11.95
N ASP A 238 -14.10 1.82 -11.68
CA ASP A 238 -12.90 1.40 -10.96
C ASP A 238 -13.24 0.96 -9.53
N SER A 239 -14.18 1.66 -8.87
CA SER A 239 -14.69 1.25 -7.54
C SER A 239 -15.28 -0.16 -7.57
N TYR A 240 -16.03 -0.51 -8.62
CA TYR A 240 -16.58 -1.85 -8.80
C TYR A 240 -15.48 -2.90 -9.02
N LEU A 241 -14.47 -2.61 -9.84
CA LEU A 241 -13.35 -3.53 -10.08
C LEU A 241 -12.57 -3.82 -8.79
N ILE A 242 -12.30 -2.79 -7.99
CA ILE A 242 -11.62 -2.96 -6.70
C ILE A 242 -12.50 -3.76 -5.72
N LEU A 243 -13.80 -3.45 -5.60
CA LEU A 243 -14.73 -4.24 -4.77
C LEU A 243 -14.71 -5.74 -5.17
N ARG A 244 -14.72 -5.99 -6.49
CA ARG A 244 -14.65 -7.36 -7.01
C ARG A 244 -13.32 -8.02 -6.65
N GLY A 245 -12.20 -7.30 -6.73
CA GLY A 245 -10.87 -7.77 -6.34
C GLY A 245 -10.79 -8.11 -4.85
N ILE A 246 -11.33 -7.23 -3.98
CA ILE A 246 -11.31 -7.41 -2.52
C ILE A 246 -12.04 -8.71 -2.10
N LYS A 247 -13.10 -9.12 -2.79
CA LYS A 247 -13.84 -10.34 -2.45
C LYS A 247 -12.99 -11.60 -2.46
N THR A 248 -11.89 -11.62 -3.20
CA THR A 248 -10.93 -12.74 -3.27
C THR A 248 -9.58 -12.42 -2.61
N LEU A 249 -9.47 -11.30 -1.90
CA LEU A 249 -8.22 -10.83 -1.32
C LEU A 249 -7.54 -11.88 -0.44
N SER A 250 -8.28 -12.44 0.52
CA SER A 250 -7.73 -13.41 1.48
C SER A 250 -7.23 -14.70 0.82
N VAL A 251 -7.93 -15.18 -0.21
CA VAL A 251 -7.55 -16.39 -0.96
C VAL A 251 -6.30 -16.12 -1.80
N ARG A 252 -6.25 -15.00 -2.51
CA ARG A 252 -5.10 -14.63 -3.35
C ARG A 252 -3.83 -14.42 -2.53
N LEU A 253 -3.91 -13.60 -1.48
CA LEU A 253 -2.71 -13.25 -0.71
C LEU A 253 -2.12 -14.43 0.05
N ARG A 254 -2.94 -15.36 0.53
CA ARG A 254 -2.43 -16.60 1.14
C ARG A 254 -1.68 -17.45 0.12
N ALA A 255 -2.27 -17.67 -1.06
CA ALA A 255 -1.61 -18.40 -2.15
C ALA A 255 -0.32 -17.70 -2.61
N GLN A 256 -0.35 -16.38 -2.77
CA GLN A 256 0.82 -15.59 -3.12
C GLN A 256 1.93 -15.71 -2.07
N GLN A 257 1.59 -15.66 -0.78
CA GLN A 257 2.56 -15.83 0.30
C GLN A 257 3.17 -17.23 0.31
N ASP A 258 2.35 -18.28 0.16
CA ASP A 258 2.86 -19.65 0.12
C ASP A 258 3.86 -19.84 -1.03
N ASN A 259 3.55 -19.30 -2.20
CA ASN A 259 4.45 -19.26 -3.34
C ASN A 259 5.73 -18.45 -3.03
N ALA A 260 5.60 -17.28 -2.41
CA ALA A 260 6.74 -16.44 -2.07
C ALA A 260 7.69 -17.10 -1.07
N ILE A 261 7.17 -17.80 -0.07
CA ILE A 261 7.99 -18.57 0.89
C ILE A 261 8.80 -19.64 0.14
N LYS A 262 8.18 -20.36 -0.79
CA LYS A 262 8.84 -21.41 -1.57
C LYS A 262 9.94 -20.83 -2.47
N ILE A 263 9.62 -19.76 -3.20
CA ILE A 263 10.56 -19.09 -4.12
C ILE A 263 11.70 -18.43 -3.35
N ALA A 264 11.44 -17.76 -2.23
CA ALA A 264 12.48 -17.12 -1.42
C ALA A 264 13.49 -18.14 -0.86
N ASN A 265 13.01 -19.33 -0.42
CA ASN A 265 13.89 -20.41 0.04
C ASN A 265 14.72 -21.00 -1.12
N TRP A 266 14.14 -21.12 -2.32
CA TRP A 266 14.88 -21.57 -3.50
C TRP A 266 15.94 -20.53 -3.92
N LEU A 267 15.58 -19.26 -4.03
CA LEU A 267 16.51 -18.16 -4.35
C LEU A 267 17.70 -18.12 -3.38
N LYS A 268 17.46 -18.32 -2.09
CA LYS A 268 18.50 -18.34 -1.06
C LYS A 268 19.54 -19.46 -1.29
N GLY A 269 19.13 -20.57 -1.88
CA GLY A 269 20.01 -21.70 -2.21
C GLY A 269 20.70 -21.60 -3.58
N HIS A 270 20.34 -20.62 -4.40
CA HIS A 270 20.82 -20.53 -5.78
C HIS A 270 22.20 -19.86 -5.87
N GLU A 271 23.15 -20.47 -6.63
CA GLU A 271 24.55 -20.05 -6.69
C GLU A 271 24.76 -18.60 -7.20
N LYS A 272 23.90 -18.10 -8.09
CA LYS A 272 23.95 -16.74 -8.63
C LYS A 272 23.23 -15.69 -7.78
N VAL A 273 22.62 -16.09 -6.64
CA VAL A 273 21.92 -15.18 -5.74
C VAL A 273 22.76 -14.90 -4.51
N LYS A 274 23.15 -13.64 -4.33
CA LYS A 274 23.98 -13.21 -3.19
C LYS A 274 23.17 -12.99 -1.92
N GLN A 275 21.97 -12.44 -2.06
CA GLN A 275 21.16 -12.06 -0.91
C GLN A 275 19.66 -12.05 -1.28
N VAL A 276 18.82 -12.46 -0.35
CA VAL A 276 17.35 -12.41 -0.47
C VAL A 276 16.77 -11.58 0.67
N TYR A 277 15.93 -10.63 0.31
CA TYR A 277 15.18 -9.77 1.23
C TYR A 277 13.71 -10.20 1.18
N TYR A 278 13.32 -11.04 2.10
CA TYR A 278 11.94 -11.47 2.28
C TYR A 278 11.63 -11.61 3.76
N VAL A 279 10.63 -10.86 4.22
CA VAL A 279 10.31 -10.76 5.66
C VAL A 279 9.91 -12.11 6.26
N GLY A 280 9.45 -13.06 5.45
CA GLY A 280 9.09 -14.42 5.88
C GLY A 280 10.28 -15.36 6.12
N LEU A 281 11.51 -14.97 5.80
CA LEU A 281 12.70 -15.73 6.15
C LEU A 281 13.11 -15.46 7.60
N LYS A 282 13.33 -16.50 8.41
CA LYS A 282 13.64 -16.35 9.85
C LYS A 282 14.91 -15.55 10.14
N GLU A 283 15.85 -15.55 9.22
CA GLU A 283 17.09 -14.77 9.28
C GLU A 283 16.93 -13.29 8.88
N HIS A 284 15.78 -12.91 8.35
CA HIS A 284 15.51 -11.51 8.05
C HIS A 284 15.45 -10.68 9.34
N LEU A 285 16.17 -9.55 9.39
CA LEU A 285 16.29 -8.72 10.61
C LEU A 285 14.92 -8.29 11.16
N GLY A 286 13.97 -8.01 10.29
CA GLY A 286 12.61 -7.61 10.66
C GLY A 286 11.64 -8.76 10.93
N TYR A 287 12.06 -10.05 10.83
CA TYR A 287 11.16 -11.20 10.97
C TYR A 287 10.39 -11.18 12.30
N GLY A 288 11.11 -11.00 13.42
CA GLY A 288 10.51 -11.02 14.75
C GLY A 288 9.52 -9.88 14.97
N VAL A 289 9.85 -8.67 14.51
CA VAL A 289 8.97 -7.51 14.57
C VAL A 289 7.72 -7.75 13.73
N ASN A 290 7.89 -8.16 12.46
CA ASN A 290 6.76 -8.44 11.58
C ASN A 290 5.84 -9.51 12.17
N ALA A 291 6.40 -10.64 12.64
CA ALA A 291 5.62 -11.72 13.23
C ALA A 291 4.86 -11.31 14.51
N SER A 292 5.30 -10.25 15.20
CA SER A 292 4.62 -9.73 16.39
C SER A 292 3.45 -8.80 16.08
N GLN A 293 3.46 -8.15 14.91
CA GLN A 293 2.48 -7.10 14.55
C GLN A 293 1.63 -7.46 13.33
N ALA A 294 2.01 -8.47 12.55
CA ALA A 294 1.31 -8.91 11.35
C ALA A 294 0.99 -10.40 11.42
N SER A 295 -0.07 -10.83 10.74
CA SER A 295 -0.49 -12.24 10.65
C SER A 295 0.11 -12.97 9.45
N GLY A 296 0.97 -12.31 8.67
CA GLY A 296 1.63 -12.86 7.50
C GLY A 296 2.80 -11.99 7.04
N PHE A 297 3.45 -12.42 5.97
CA PHE A 297 4.70 -11.84 5.47
C PHE A 297 4.57 -11.23 4.07
N GLY A 298 3.39 -11.33 3.45
CA GLY A 298 3.15 -10.86 2.08
C GLY A 298 3.86 -11.72 1.02
N SER A 299 3.94 -11.18 -0.20
CA SER A 299 4.50 -11.89 -1.35
C SER A 299 5.53 -11.07 -2.15
N MET A 300 6.07 -10.02 -1.54
CA MET A 300 7.14 -9.23 -2.14
C MET A 300 8.50 -9.80 -1.74
N ILE A 301 9.32 -10.10 -2.72
CA ILE A 301 10.70 -10.56 -2.54
C ILE A 301 11.62 -9.58 -3.27
N SER A 302 12.65 -9.09 -2.58
CA SER A 302 13.77 -8.45 -3.27
C SER A 302 15.01 -9.33 -3.13
N PHE A 303 15.90 -9.30 -4.10
CA PHE A 303 17.12 -10.11 -4.07
C PHE A 303 18.23 -9.49 -4.90
N LYS A 304 19.46 -9.84 -4.55
CA LYS A 304 20.65 -9.48 -5.31
C LYS A 304 21.24 -10.70 -6.00
N VAL A 305 21.57 -10.53 -7.27
CA VAL A 305 22.29 -11.53 -8.04
C VAL A 305 23.79 -11.26 -8.03
N ASP A 306 24.60 -12.11 -8.67
CA ASP A 306 26.06 -12.01 -8.65
C ASP A 306 26.62 -10.79 -9.42
N SER A 307 25.88 -10.28 -10.41
CA SER A 307 26.31 -9.16 -11.25
C SER A 307 25.16 -8.43 -11.93
N GLU A 308 25.41 -7.21 -12.41
CA GLU A 308 24.51 -6.47 -13.29
C GLU A 308 24.19 -7.26 -14.57
N ALA A 309 25.20 -7.93 -15.14
CA ALA A 309 25.00 -8.74 -16.35
C ALA A 309 23.96 -9.87 -16.11
N THR A 310 24.03 -10.52 -14.96
CA THR A 310 23.06 -11.53 -14.56
C THR A 310 21.66 -10.93 -14.34
N ALA A 311 21.59 -9.76 -13.69
CA ALA A 311 20.31 -9.08 -13.49
C ALA A 311 19.63 -8.73 -14.83
N ARG A 312 20.39 -8.14 -15.77
CA ARG A 312 19.88 -7.80 -17.11
C ARG A 312 19.47 -9.04 -17.90
N LYS A 313 20.30 -10.09 -17.91
CA LYS A 313 20.00 -11.36 -18.58
C LYS A 313 18.71 -11.97 -18.01
N LEU A 314 18.53 -12.00 -16.69
CA LEU A 314 17.35 -12.51 -16.06
C LEU A 314 16.11 -11.76 -16.52
N LEU A 315 16.11 -10.42 -16.47
CA LEU A 315 14.99 -9.58 -16.89
C LEU A 315 14.60 -9.78 -18.37
N GLU A 316 15.60 -10.02 -19.24
CA GLU A 316 15.40 -10.22 -20.68
C GLU A 316 15.00 -11.67 -21.03
N SER A 317 15.20 -12.63 -20.11
CA SER A 317 15.07 -14.07 -20.38
C SER A 317 13.86 -14.72 -19.70
N VAL A 318 13.22 -14.09 -18.71
CA VAL A 318 11.98 -14.60 -18.11
C VAL A 318 10.88 -14.70 -19.16
N LYS A 319 10.04 -15.73 -19.08
CA LYS A 319 9.00 -16.04 -20.06
C LYS A 319 7.60 -16.04 -19.47
N LEU A 320 7.47 -16.46 -18.23
CA LEU A 320 6.23 -16.53 -17.49
C LEU A 320 6.08 -15.28 -16.60
N ILE A 321 7.14 -14.93 -15.88
CA ILE A 321 7.19 -13.72 -15.06
C ILE A 321 7.33 -12.51 -15.99
N ALA A 322 6.46 -11.51 -15.85
CA ALA A 322 6.55 -10.31 -16.68
C ALA A 322 7.55 -9.29 -16.12
N TYR A 323 8.48 -8.82 -16.95
CA TYR A 323 9.31 -7.66 -16.63
C TYR A 323 8.46 -6.40 -16.79
N ALA A 324 7.87 -5.94 -15.70
CA ALA A 324 6.95 -4.81 -15.68
C ALA A 324 6.99 -4.09 -14.34
N GLU A 325 6.60 -2.82 -14.36
CA GLU A 325 6.33 -2.07 -13.13
C GLU A 325 5.03 -2.54 -12.48
N SER A 326 4.83 -2.18 -11.22
CA SER A 326 3.72 -2.55 -10.37
C SER A 326 4.01 -3.79 -9.51
N LEU A 327 2.98 -4.30 -8.84
CA LEU A 327 3.04 -5.45 -7.93
C LEU A 327 1.64 -5.86 -7.46
N GLY A 328 1.54 -7.00 -6.81
CA GLY A 328 0.34 -7.42 -6.08
C GLY A 328 -0.76 -8.02 -6.92
N GLY A 329 -0.56 -8.16 -8.23
CA GLY A 329 -1.47 -8.86 -9.13
C GLY A 329 -1.42 -10.37 -8.97
N VAL A 330 -2.37 -11.05 -9.62
CA VAL A 330 -2.39 -12.51 -9.72
C VAL A 330 -1.25 -13.04 -10.60
N GLU A 331 -0.75 -12.21 -11.52
CA GLU A 331 0.44 -12.47 -12.33
C GLU A 331 1.70 -12.05 -11.58
N SER A 332 2.76 -12.85 -11.69
CA SER A 332 4.08 -12.53 -11.15
C SER A 332 4.79 -11.47 -11.99
N LEU A 333 5.32 -10.45 -11.32
CA LEU A 333 6.04 -9.34 -11.95
C LEU A 333 7.44 -9.21 -11.36
N ILE A 334 8.44 -8.99 -12.23
CA ILE A 334 9.79 -8.65 -11.82
C ILE A 334 10.12 -7.21 -12.24
N THR A 335 10.77 -6.47 -11.35
CA THR A 335 11.09 -5.05 -11.53
C THR A 335 12.57 -4.85 -11.32
N TYR A 336 13.14 -3.88 -12.06
CA TYR A 336 14.51 -3.38 -11.87
C TYR A 336 14.47 -2.02 -11.16
N PRO A 337 14.52 -1.97 -9.82
CA PRO A 337 14.28 -0.75 -9.06
C PRO A 337 15.19 0.40 -9.44
N MET A 338 16.45 0.11 -9.77
CA MET A 338 17.46 1.10 -10.14
C MET A 338 17.06 1.97 -11.34
N LEU A 339 16.35 1.42 -12.33
CA LEU A 339 15.92 2.16 -13.53
C LEU A 339 14.43 2.53 -13.53
N GLN A 340 13.62 1.86 -12.73
CA GLN A 340 12.17 2.02 -12.74
C GLN A 340 11.69 2.78 -11.49
N THR A 341 11.41 2.06 -10.40
CA THR A 341 10.73 2.63 -9.23
C THR A 341 11.56 3.64 -8.44
N HIS A 342 12.90 3.58 -8.53
CA HIS A 342 13.85 4.42 -7.81
C HIS A 342 14.84 5.12 -8.74
N GLY A 343 14.58 5.13 -10.05
CA GLY A 343 15.43 5.77 -11.04
C GLY A 343 15.57 7.29 -10.85
N ASP A 344 14.56 7.94 -10.29
CA ASP A 344 14.53 9.38 -10.01
C ASP A 344 15.33 9.78 -8.75
N LEU A 345 15.74 8.81 -7.90
CA LEU A 345 16.51 9.10 -6.69
C LEU A 345 17.97 9.39 -7.02
N PRO A 346 18.63 10.31 -6.28
CA PRO A 346 20.07 10.53 -6.40
C PRO A 346 20.86 9.22 -6.19
N VAL A 347 22.00 9.10 -6.91
CA VAL A 347 22.84 7.88 -6.88
C VAL A 347 23.28 7.57 -5.45
N GLU A 348 23.72 8.58 -4.70
CA GLU A 348 24.20 8.42 -3.32
C GLU A 348 23.09 7.87 -2.38
N VAL A 349 21.83 8.27 -2.62
CA VAL A 349 20.68 7.76 -1.85
C VAL A 349 20.43 6.30 -2.18
N ARG A 350 20.43 5.93 -3.47
CA ARG A 350 20.27 4.54 -3.90
C ARG A 350 21.36 3.62 -3.36
N GLU A 351 22.63 4.07 -3.42
CA GLU A 351 23.78 3.33 -2.87
C GLU A 351 23.67 3.14 -1.37
N LYS A 352 23.27 4.20 -0.62
CA LYS A 352 23.02 4.12 0.82
C LYS A 352 21.93 3.11 1.17
N LEU A 353 20.88 3.02 0.36
CA LEU A 353 19.79 2.05 0.51
C LEU A 353 20.18 0.65 0.01
N GLY A 354 21.32 0.50 -0.64
CA GLY A 354 21.76 -0.77 -1.23
C GLY A 354 21.03 -1.15 -2.51
N ILE A 355 20.39 -0.18 -3.18
CA ILE A 355 19.72 -0.37 -4.48
C ILE A 355 20.77 -0.22 -5.58
N THR A 356 21.42 -1.32 -5.91
CA THR A 356 22.52 -1.44 -6.85
C THR A 356 22.09 -2.13 -8.15
N GLU A 357 22.98 -2.17 -9.14
CA GLU A 357 22.73 -2.74 -10.48
C GLU A 357 22.40 -4.24 -10.46
N ASP A 358 22.71 -4.94 -9.37
CA ASP A 358 22.44 -6.36 -9.15
C ASP A 358 21.13 -6.60 -8.38
N PHE A 359 20.37 -5.54 -8.02
CA PHE A 359 19.18 -5.59 -7.18
C PHE A 359 17.90 -5.72 -8.01
N LEU A 360 17.08 -6.72 -7.69
CA LEU A 360 15.81 -7.04 -8.34
C LEU A 360 14.68 -7.13 -7.32
N ARG A 361 13.45 -6.83 -7.75
CA ARG A 361 12.24 -7.00 -6.93
C ARG A 361 11.23 -7.85 -7.66
N LEU A 362 10.76 -8.92 -7.02
CA LEU A 362 9.76 -9.88 -7.50
C LEU A 362 8.46 -9.72 -6.70
N SER A 363 7.36 -9.45 -7.39
CA SER A 363 5.99 -9.58 -6.88
C SER A 363 5.47 -10.95 -7.27
N VAL A 364 5.28 -11.82 -6.31
CA VAL A 364 4.86 -13.19 -6.57
C VAL A 364 3.35 -13.27 -6.72
N GLY A 365 2.90 -13.86 -7.82
CA GLY A 365 1.49 -14.11 -8.13
C GLY A 365 0.97 -15.45 -7.60
N ILE A 366 -0.13 -15.93 -8.22
CA ILE A 366 -0.80 -17.18 -7.83
C ILE A 366 -0.56 -18.33 -8.81
N GLU A 367 0.38 -18.18 -9.74
CA GLU A 367 0.78 -19.25 -10.66
C GLU A 367 1.36 -20.44 -9.85
N ASN A 368 1.55 -21.57 -10.50
CA ASN A 368 2.25 -22.69 -9.85
C ASN A 368 3.68 -22.26 -9.48
N ALA A 369 4.06 -22.40 -8.22
CA ALA A 369 5.38 -21.97 -7.73
C ALA A 369 6.55 -22.72 -8.40
N ASP A 370 6.37 -23.98 -8.80
CA ASP A 370 7.42 -24.76 -9.50
C ASP A 370 7.64 -24.23 -10.92
N ASP A 371 6.58 -23.77 -11.60
CA ASP A 371 6.70 -23.14 -12.92
C ASP A 371 7.42 -21.79 -12.82
N LEU A 372 7.13 -20.98 -11.78
CA LEU A 372 7.84 -19.73 -11.53
C LEU A 372 9.33 -19.96 -11.21
N ILE A 373 9.64 -20.99 -10.42
CA ILE A 373 11.02 -21.40 -10.12
C ILE A 373 11.72 -21.84 -11.41
N ALA A 374 11.06 -22.65 -12.24
CA ALA A 374 11.64 -23.11 -13.52
C ALA A 374 11.91 -21.94 -14.47
N ASP A 375 11.06 -20.91 -14.46
CA ASP A 375 11.26 -19.68 -15.26
C ASP A 375 12.46 -18.87 -14.76
N LEU A 376 12.61 -18.71 -13.45
CA LEU A 376 13.77 -18.07 -12.84
C LEU A 376 15.07 -18.86 -13.08
N GLU A 377 15.04 -20.20 -12.94
CA GLU A 377 16.19 -21.08 -13.14
C GLU A 377 16.73 -20.94 -14.56
N GLN A 378 15.85 -21.06 -15.58
CA GLN A 378 16.29 -20.95 -16.98
C GLN A 378 16.79 -19.54 -17.33
N ALA A 379 16.31 -18.50 -16.65
CA ALA A 379 16.74 -17.13 -16.86
C ALA A 379 18.07 -16.82 -16.14
N LEU A 380 18.36 -17.49 -15.04
CA LEU A 380 19.63 -17.42 -14.32
C LEU A 380 20.70 -18.32 -14.93
N ALA A 381 20.34 -19.39 -15.62
CA ALA A 381 21.30 -20.29 -16.27
C ALA A 381 22.21 -19.54 -17.25
#